data_641e83a26ebdca9e44b083af2dae641c
#
_entry.id   641e83a26ebdca9e44b083af2dae641c
#
_cell.length_a   1.000
_cell.length_b   1.000
_cell.length_c   1.000
_cell.angle_alpha   90.00
_cell.angle_beta   90.00
_cell.angle_gamma   90.00
#
_symmetry.space_group_name_H-M   'P 1'
#
loop_
_entity.id
_entity.type
_entity.pdbx_description
1 polymer ?
#
loop_
_entity_poly.entity_id
_entity_poly.type
_entity_poly.pdbx_seq_one_letter_code
_entity_poly.pdbx_strand_id
1 'polypeptide(L)'
;MENLGFFGISNFFVCGDAGQLDTDFDPSEFVLVKQAIRDEGTSYHYLPPAMYVETSKKLNSFIYSYLKRNGYKFQPATTWTTDAFYRETPKSIDRRIEQGAVCVEMECASLAAIAKYRGYELSQLLYFSDVVKKDSWSTFHPLRDELRLMVQKIMLDLVEEFLTAKNNDEIEEVEM
;
A
#
# COMPACT_ATOMS: atom_id res chain seq x y z
N MET A 1 -1.97 -1.96 -15.05
CA MET A 1 -1.02 -3.06 -14.76
C MET A 1 -0.90 -4.05 -15.90
N GLU A 2 -1.96 -4.73 -16.35
CA GLU A 2 -1.87 -5.78 -17.39
C GLU A 2 -1.25 -5.31 -18.70
N ASN A 3 -1.60 -4.12 -19.20
CA ASN A 3 -0.97 -3.55 -20.40
C ASN A 3 0.56 -3.36 -20.24
N LEU A 4 1.00 -2.96 -19.03
CA LEU A 4 2.44 -2.83 -18.74
C LEU A 4 3.11 -4.20 -18.67
N GLY A 5 2.44 -5.20 -18.09
CA GLY A 5 2.91 -6.58 -18.08
C GLY A 5 3.07 -7.18 -19.48
N PHE A 6 2.19 -6.83 -20.41
CA PHE A 6 2.34 -7.22 -21.82
C PHE A 6 3.65 -6.72 -22.45
N PHE A 7 4.16 -5.58 -22.00
CA PHE A 7 5.46 -5.04 -22.40
C PHE A 7 6.64 -5.57 -21.58
N GLY A 8 6.45 -6.62 -20.77
CA GLY A 8 7.50 -7.29 -19.99
C GLY A 8 7.80 -6.66 -18.64
N ILE A 9 6.98 -5.72 -18.17
CA ILE A 9 7.13 -5.16 -16.82
C ILE A 9 6.52 -6.15 -15.81
N SER A 10 7.31 -6.58 -14.84
CA SER A 10 6.92 -7.57 -13.83
C SER A 10 7.09 -7.11 -12.38
N ASN A 11 7.69 -5.94 -12.15
CA ASN A 11 7.86 -5.36 -10.81
C ASN A 11 7.16 -4.00 -10.77
N PHE A 12 6.26 -3.83 -9.80
CA PHE A 12 5.42 -2.66 -9.68
C PHE A 12 5.59 -2.04 -8.30
N PHE A 13 6.13 -0.83 -8.27
CA PHE A 13 6.19 0.02 -7.09
C PHE A 13 5.06 1.04 -7.20
N VAL A 14 4.12 0.97 -6.27
CA VAL A 14 2.94 1.84 -6.25
C VAL A 14 3.05 2.79 -5.07
N CYS A 15 2.76 4.05 -5.28
CA CYS A 15 2.55 5.00 -4.19
C CYS A 15 1.24 5.74 -4.37
N GLY A 16 0.63 6.09 -3.27
CA GLY A 16 -0.65 6.79 -3.26
C GLY A 16 -0.96 7.37 -1.90
N ASP A 17 -2.10 8.02 -1.83
CA ASP A 17 -2.65 8.50 -0.59
C ASP A 17 -3.70 7.53 -0.03
N ALA A 18 -4.00 7.70 1.26
CA ALA A 18 -5.01 6.94 1.96
C ALA A 18 -5.65 7.78 3.07
N GLY A 19 -6.91 7.48 3.37
CA GLY A 19 -7.59 7.98 4.55
C GLY A 19 -7.07 7.26 5.80
N GLN A 20 -6.53 8.00 6.77
CA GLN A 20 -6.15 7.46 8.05
C GLN A 20 -7.38 7.03 8.84
N LEU A 21 -7.44 5.78 9.29
CA LEU A 21 -8.44 5.31 10.24
C LEU A 21 -8.05 5.73 11.66
N ASP A 22 -9.06 5.81 12.57
CA ASP A 22 -8.84 6.19 13.97
C ASP A 22 -8.13 5.05 14.74
N THR A 23 -6.82 5.00 14.61
CA THR A 23 -5.92 4.02 15.22
C THR A 23 -4.73 4.74 15.87
N ASP A 24 -3.91 4.00 16.61
CA ASP A 24 -2.68 4.53 17.22
C ASP A 24 -1.51 4.72 16.22
N PHE A 25 -1.79 4.64 14.91
CA PHE A 25 -0.77 4.83 13.90
C PHE A 25 -0.32 6.30 13.81
N ASP A 26 1.00 6.56 13.83
CA ASP A 26 1.53 7.92 13.71
C ASP A 26 1.24 8.48 12.31
N PRO A 27 0.48 9.59 12.19
CA PRO A 27 0.12 10.15 10.90
C PRO A 27 1.28 10.73 10.09
N SER A 28 2.46 10.87 10.68
CA SER A 28 3.69 11.30 9.99
C SER A 28 4.45 10.13 9.35
N GLU A 29 4.02 8.89 9.59
CA GLU A 29 4.67 7.70 9.07
C GLU A 29 4.04 7.23 7.75
N PHE A 30 4.85 6.62 6.90
CA PHE A 30 4.35 5.91 5.71
C PHE A 30 3.81 4.54 6.09
N VAL A 31 2.82 4.08 5.35
CA VAL A 31 2.31 2.71 5.43
C VAL A 31 2.96 1.88 4.33
N LEU A 32 3.86 0.97 4.67
CA LEU A 32 4.31 -0.08 3.77
C LEU A 32 3.26 -1.20 3.79
N VAL A 33 2.48 -1.30 2.73
CA VAL A 33 1.35 -2.24 2.71
C VAL A 33 1.86 -3.67 2.60
N LYS A 34 1.63 -4.48 3.65
CA LYS A 34 1.92 -5.92 3.63
C LYS A 34 0.74 -6.76 3.11
N GLN A 35 -0.48 -6.28 3.32
CA GLN A 35 -1.71 -6.91 2.83
C GLN A 35 -2.85 -5.90 2.77
N ALA A 36 -3.85 -6.20 1.95
CA ALA A 36 -5.07 -5.41 1.83
C ALA A 36 -6.32 -6.23 2.16
N ILE A 37 -7.28 -5.63 2.87
CA ILE A 37 -8.63 -6.16 3.02
C ILE A 37 -9.37 -5.94 1.70
N ARG A 38 -9.93 -7.01 1.15
CA ARG A 38 -10.65 -7.02 -0.14
C ARG A 38 -12.11 -6.64 0.08
N ASP A 39 -12.46 -5.38 -0.17
CA ASP A 39 -13.83 -4.85 -0.08
C ASP A 39 -14.20 -4.07 -1.35
N GLU A 40 -13.76 -4.59 -2.49
CA GLU A 40 -13.97 -4.09 -3.84
C GLU A 40 -14.29 -5.25 -4.79
N GLY A 41 -14.73 -4.97 -6.01
CA GLY A 41 -15.19 -6.00 -6.94
C GLY A 41 -14.10 -6.67 -7.78
N THR A 42 -13.05 -5.93 -8.16
CA THR A 42 -12.07 -6.35 -9.17
C THR A 42 -11.24 -7.56 -8.75
N SER A 43 -10.76 -7.61 -7.51
CA SER A 43 -9.88 -8.68 -7.04
C SER A 43 -10.52 -10.07 -7.09
N TYR A 44 -11.84 -10.15 -7.01
CA TYR A 44 -12.59 -11.41 -7.08
C TYR A 44 -12.67 -12.01 -8.50
N HIS A 45 -12.33 -11.24 -9.53
CA HIS A 45 -12.16 -11.75 -10.89
C HIS A 45 -10.82 -12.45 -11.12
N TYR A 46 -9.83 -12.19 -10.25
CA TYR A 46 -8.47 -12.72 -10.37
C TYR A 46 -8.15 -13.82 -9.37
N LEU A 47 -8.67 -13.73 -8.15
CA LEU A 47 -8.38 -14.68 -7.08
C LEU A 47 -9.67 -15.21 -6.43
N PRO A 48 -9.64 -16.45 -5.93
CA PRO A 48 -10.76 -16.99 -5.13
C PRO A 48 -11.14 -16.06 -3.97
N PRO A 49 -12.38 -16.15 -3.46
CA PRO A 49 -12.83 -15.37 -2.31
C PRO A 49 -11.92 -15.57 -1.09
N ALA A 50 -11.42 -14.48 -0.55
CA ALA A 50 -10.64 -14.42 0.67
C ALA A 50 -10.78 -13.02 1.27
N MET A 51 -10.55 -12.86 2.57
CA MET A 51 -10.64 -11.56 3.23
C MET A 51 -9.45 -10.66 2.86
N TYR A 52 -8.27 -11.24 2.70
CA TYR A 52 -7.03 -10.50 2.46
C TYR A 52 -6.37 -10.93 1.17
N VAL A 53 -5.56 -10.03 0.62
CA VAL A 53 -4.56 -10.32 -0.39
C VAL A 53 -3.24 -9.68 0.04
N GLU A 54 -2.16 -10.46 -0.03
CA GLU A 54 -0.81 -10.00 0.31
C GLU A 54 -0.14 -9.32 -0.88
N THR A 55 0.67 -8.31 -0.61
CA THR A 55 1.63 -7.73 -1.54
C THR A 55 2.91 -8.57 -1.60
N SER A 56 3.85 -8.23 -2.47
CA SER A 56 5.11 -8.96 -2.64
C SER A 56 6.00 -8.87 -1.40
N LYS A 57 6.35 -10.00 -0.81
CA LYS A 57 7.33 -10.04 0.29
C LYS A 57 8.71 -9.56 -0.18
N LYS A 58 9.12 -9.97 -1.37
CA LYS A 58 10.42 -9.58 -1.97
C LYS A 58 10.54 -8.07 -2.13
N LEU A 59 9.56 -7.42 -2.77
CA LEU A 59 9.60 -5.96 -2.95
C LEU A 59 9.43 -5.22 -1.63
N ASN A 60 8.58 -5.73 -0.74
CA ASN A 60 8.42 -5.13 0.59
C ASN A 60 9.71 -5.17 1.40
N SER A 61 10.44 -6.28 1.38
CA SER A 61 11.76 -6.40 2.04
C SER A 61 12.76 -5.39 1.49
N PHE A 62 12.79 -5.21 0.18
CA PHE A 62 13.64 -4.22 -0.47
C PHE A 62 13.29 -2.79 -0.03
N ILE A 63 11.99 -2.42 -0.08
CA ILE A 63 11.51 -1.10 0.35
C ILE A 63 11.77 -0.88 1.84
N TYR A 64 11.50 -1.89 2.68
CA TYR A 64 11.76 -1.84 4.12
C TYR A 64 13.22 -1.50 4.41
N SER A 65 14.15 -2.20 3.77
CA SER A 65 15.58 -2.00 3.94
C SER A 65 16.01 -0.60 3.49
N TYR A 66 15.49 -0.14 2.36
CA TYR A 66 15.73 1.21 1.85
C TYR A 66 15.23 2.29 2.82
N LEU A 67 13.97 2.22 3.24
CA LEU A 67 13.36 3.21 4.13
C LEU A 67 14.08 3.28 5.47
N LYS A 68 14.41 2.12 6.06
CA LYS A 68 15.14 2.01 7.33
C LYS A 68 16.53 2.62 7.24
N ARG A 69 17.30 2.32 6.19
CA ARG A 69 18.65 2.83 5.99
C ARG A 69 18.68 4.35 5.79
N ASN A 70 17.66 4.90 5.14
CA ASN A 70 17.56 6.33 4.88
C ASN A 70 16.82 7.11 6.00
N GLY A 71 16.46 6.46 7.11
CA GLY A 71 15.87 7.10 8.28
C GLY A 71 14.44 7.59 8.09
N TYR A 72 13.71 7.06 7.11
CA TYR A 72 12.29 7.37 6.94
C TYR A 72 11.45 6.70 8.03
N LYS A 73 10.42 7.39 8.49
CA LYS A 73 9.44 6.83 9.41
C LYS A 73 8.39 6.06 8.63
N PHE A 74 8.20 4.80 8.95
CA PHE A 74 7.22 3.93 8.29
C PHE A 74 6.90 2.71 9.15
N GLN A 75 5.75 2.10 8.89
CA GLN A 75 5.40 0.81 9.47
C GLN A 75 4.78 -0.12 8.42
N PRO A 76 5.11 -1.42 8.43
CA PRO A 76 4.37 -2.42 7.67
C PRO A 76 2.98 -2.62 8.28
N ALA A 77 1.92 -2.42 7.47
CA ALA A 77 0.55 -2.52 7.98
C ALA A 77 -0.44 -3.05 6.95
N THR A 78 -1.69 -3.20 7.37
CA THR A 78 -2.83 -3.61 6.54
C THR A 78 -3.62 -2.39 6.10
N THR A 79 -3.95 -2.30 4.83
CA THR A 79 -4.91 -1.32 4.30
C THR A 79 -6.30 -1.95 4.10
N TRP A 80 -7.32 -1.14 4.07
CA TRP A 80 -8.65 -1.51 3.60
C TRP A 80 -8.87 -0.94 2.21
N THR A 81 -9.04 -1.80 1.20
CA THR A 81 -9.38 -1.37 -0.15
C THR A 81 -10.89 -1.46 -0.36
N THR A 82 -11.52 -0.34 -0.70
CA THR A 82 -12.95 -0.27 -1.02
C THR A 82 -13.20 0.48 -2.33
N ASP A 83 -14.17 0.04 -3.13
CA ASP A 83 -14.67 0.76 -4.31
C ASP A 83 -15.93 1.59 -4.01
N ALA A 84 -16.35 1.62 -2.75
CA ALA A 84 -17.60 2.22 -2.29
C ALA A 84 -17.38 3.30 -1.23
N PHE A 85 -16.64 4.35 -1.56
CA PHE A 85 -16.28 5.46 -0.69
C PHE A 85 -17.44 5.97 0.20
N TYR A 86 -18.62 6.18 -0.38
CA TYR A 86 -19.80 6.62 0.39
C TYR A 86 -20.40 5.55 1.31
N ARG A 87 -19.80 4.36 1.36
CA ARG A 87 -20.21 3.26 2.24
C ARG A 87 -19.24 3.02 3.40
N GLU A 88 -18.29 3.92 3.60
CA GLU A 88 -17.41 3.97 4.78
C GLU A 88 -18.22 4.41 6.02
N THR A 89 -19.18 3.59 6.41
CA THR A 89 -20.04 3.86 7.56
C THR A 89 -19.29 3.59 8.88
N PRO A 90 -19.69 4.21 10.01
CA PRO A 90 -19.07 3.97 11.31
C PRO A 90 -18.89 2.48 11.64
N LYS A 91 -19.92 1.68 11.38
CA LYS A 91 -19.87 0.22 11.60
C LYS A 91 -18.88 -0.49 10.68
N SER A 92 -18.73 -0.03 9.43
CA SER A 92 -17.74 -0.58 8.51
C SER A 92 -16.32 -0.24 8.97
N ILE A 93 -16.09 1.01 9.37
CA ILE A 93 -14.82 1.49 9.89
C ILE A 93 -14.38 0.66 11.11
N ASP A 94 -15.25 0.51 12.12
CA ASP A 94 -14.97 -0.31 13.30
C ASP A 94 -14.54 -1.73 12.92
N ARG A 95 -15.33 -2.37 12.06
CA ARG A 95 -15.04 -3.73 11.62
C ARG A 95 -13.68 -3.82 10.91
N ARG A 96 -13.30 -2.83 10.09
CA ARG A 96 -12.02 -2.86 9.37
C ARG A 96 -10.83 -2.59 10.31
N ILE A 97 -11.00 -1.72 11.30
CA ILE A 97 -10.01 -1.53 12.37
C ILE A 97 -9.82 -2.82 13.18
N GLU A 98 -10.90 -3.49 13.58
CA GLU A 98 -10.84 -4.81 14.25
C GLU A 98 -10.15 -5.88 13.40
N GLN A 99 -10.23 -5.77 12.07
CA GLN A 99 -9.52 -6.63 11.10
C GLN A 99 -8.08 -6.18 10.85
N GLY A 100 -7.58 -5.17 11.56
CA GLY A 100 -6.21 -4.70 11.52
C GLY A 100 -5.89 -3.63 10.49
N ALA A 101 -6.90 -3.04 9.81
CA ALA A 101 -6.67 -1.93 8.89
C ALA A 101 -6.29 -0.65 9.66
N VAL A 102 -5.27 0.05 9.17
CA VAL A 102 -4.84 1.36 9.69
C VAL A 102 -5.24 2.51 8.76
N CYS A 103 -5.58 2.19 7.53
CA CYS A 103 -5.99 3.15 6.50
C CYS A 103 -6.97 2.53 5.51
N VAL A 104 -7.61 3.40 4.72
CA VAL A 104 -8.51 3.05 3.63
C VAL A 104 -8.06 3.72 2.34
N GLU A 105 -8.10 2.98 1.24
CA GLU A 105 -7.78 3.43 -0.12
C GLU A 105 -8.59 2.60 -1.14
N MET A 106 -8.38 2.75 -2.44
CA MET A 106 -9.27 2.20 -3.45
C MET A 106 -8.61 1.24 -4.45
N GLU A 107 -7.31 0.94 -4.38
CA GLU A 107 -6.56 0.25 -5.44
C GLU A 107 -5.81 -1.02 -5.01
N CYS A 108 -5.27 -1.07 -3.79
CA CYS A 108 -4.28 -2.06 -3.39
C CYS A 108 -4.75 -3.51 -3.58
N ALA A 109 -5.95 -3.85 -3.14
CA ALA A 109 -6.43 -5.23 -3.22
C ALA A 109 -6.57 -5.69 -4.67
N SER A 110 -7.09 -4.84 -5.55
CA SER A 110 -7.23 -5.14 -6.96
C SER A 110 -5.89 -5.29 -7.66
N LEU A 111 -4.95 -4.39 -7.40
CA LEU A 111 -3.60 -4.44 -7.98
C LEU A 111 -2.81 -5.66 -7.47
N ALA A 112 -2.87 -5.96 -6.17
CA ALA A 112 -2.21 -7.12 -5.59
C ALA A 112 -2.79 -8.44 -6.11
N ALA A 113 -4.12 -8.51 -6.31
CA ALA A 113 -4.77 -9.68 -6.89
C ALA A 113 -4.34 -9.91 -8.35
N ILE A 114 -4.28 -8.85 -9.16
CA ILE A 114 -3.80 -8.92 -10.54
C ILE A 114 -2.33 -9.37 -10.56
N ALA A 115 -1.48 -8.76 -9.72
CA ALA A 115 -0.07 -9.11 -9.63
C ALA A 115 0.10 -10.61 -9.30
N LYS A 116 -0.57 -11.09 -8.25
CA LYS A 116 -0.52 -12.50 -7.84
C LYS A 116 -1.00 -13.46 -8.94
N TYR A 117 -2.09 -13.12 -9.63
CA TYR A 117 -2.63 -13.93 -10.72
C TYR A 117 -1.68 -14.01 -11.92
N ARG A 118 -0.98 -12.91 -12.24
CA ARG A 118 -0.07 -12.81 -13.38
C ARG A 118 1.37 -13.21 -13.07
N GLY A 119 1.71 -13.50 -11.81
CA GLY A 119 3.08 -13.79 -11.40
C GLY A 119 3.98 -12.54 -11.41
N TYR A 120 3.40 -11.36 -11.15
CA TYR A 120 4.12 -10.10 -10.99
C TYR A 120 4.40 -9.83 -9.51
N GLU A 121 5.41 -9.02 -9.26
CA GLU A 121 5.71 -8.48 -7.94
C GLU A 121 5.09 -7.09 -7.79
N LEU A 122 4.41 -6.84 -6.67
CA LEU A 122 3.80 -5.54 -6.37
C LEU A 122 4.04 -5.18 -4.90
N SER A 123 4.49 -3.96 -4.68
CA SER A 123 4.50 -3.33 -3.36
C SER A 123 3.89 -1.94 -3.42
N GLN A 124 3.29 -1.50 -2.31
CA GLN A 124 2.65 -0.20 -2.21
C GLN A 124 3.09 0.53 -0.95
N LEU A 125 3.46 1.80 -1.12
CA LEU A 125 3.79 2.74 -0.04
C LEU A 125 2.75 3.87 -0.03
N LEU A 126 2.06 4.03 1.10
CA LEU A 126 0.99 5.02 1.26
C LEU A 126 1.40 6.13 2.23
N TYR A 127 0.83 7.31 2.02
CA TYR A 127 0.85 8.42 2.96
C TYR A 127 -0.59 8.87 3.26
N PHE A 128 -0.80 9.57 4.36
CA PHE A 128 -2.15 10.01 4.72
C PHE A 128 -2.50 11.36 4.08
N SER A 129 -3.66 11.41 3.42
CA SER A 129 -4.23 12.62 2.81
C SER A 129 -5.37 13.22 3.60
N ASP A 130 -6.07 12.39 4.33
CA ASP A 130 -7.26 12.72 5.09
C ASP A 130 -7.40 11.81 6.31
N VAL A 131 -8.33 12.15 7.19
CA VAL A 131 -8.63 11.40 8.41
C VAL A 131 -10.09 10.97 8.39
N VAL A 132 -10.31 9.68 8.43
CA VAL A 132 -11.64 9.05 8.43
C VAL A 132 -11.97 8.58 9.84
N LYS A 133 -12.87 9.29 10.51
CA LYS A 133 -13.39 8.95 11.85
C LYS A 133 -14.84 8.51 11.76
N LYS A 134 -15.30 7.81 12.80
CA LYS A 134 -16.69 7.32 12.90
C LYS A 134 -17.76 8.39 12.67
N ASP A 135 -17.53 9.57 13.26
CA ASP A 135 -18.52 10.66 13.30
C ASP A 135 -18.08 11.92 12.53
N SER A 136 -16.90 11.87 11.90
CA SER A 136 -16.36 12.99 11.16
C SER A 136 -15.37 12.55 10.11
N TRP A 137 -15.32 13.30 9.04
CA TRP A 137 -14.33 13.15 7.99
C TRP A 137 -13.62 14.48 7.78
N SER A 138 -12.30 14.48 7.77
CA SER A 138 -11.49 15.65 7.49
C SER A 138 -10.76 15.46 6.17
N THR A 139 -11.06 16.31 5.21
CA THR A 139 -10.43 16.32 3.89
C THR A 139 -8.97 16.73 3.87
N PHE A 140 -8.40 17.07 5.03
CA PHE A 140 -7.07 17.65 5.09
C PHE A 140 -6.24 17.05 6.22
N HIS A 141 -5.23 16.28 5.85
CA HIS A 141 -4.15 15.98 6.78
C HIS A 141 -3.10 17.11 6.72
N PRO A 142 -2.67 17.69 7.86
CA PRO A 142 -1.73 18.82 7.86
C PRO A 142 -0.42 18.58 7.12
N LEU A 143 0.05 17.33 7.09
CA LEU A 143 1.32 16.94 6.45
C LEU A 143 1.16 16.43 5.00
N ARG A 144 -0.06 16.46 4.45
CA ARG A 144 -0.38 15.85 3.14
C ARG A 144 0.59 16.24 2.04
N ASP A 145 0.80 17.52 1.82
CA ASP A 145 1.60 18.00 0.70
C ASP A 145 3.09 17.69 0.88
N GLU A 146 3.58 17.73 2.11
CA GLU A 146 4.95 17.35 2.45
C GLU A 146 5.17 15.85 2.22
N LEU A 147 4.29 14.99 2.75
CA LEU A 147 4.36 13.54 2.58
C LEU A 147 4.21 13.12 1.12
N ARG A 148 3.36 13.80 0.35
CA ARG A 148 3.21 13.56 -1.08
C ARG A 148 4.50 13.82 -1.85
N LEU A 149 5.16 14.93 -1.62
CA LEU A 149 6.43 15.23 -2.27
C LEU A 149 7.53 14.26 -1.83
N MET A 150 7.53 13.90 -0.54
CA MET A 150 8.51 12.96 0.01
C MET A 150 8.34 11.55 -0.60
N VAL A 151 7.10 11.02 -0.69
CA VAL A 151 6.87 9.69 -1.27
C VAL A 151 7.25 9.63 -2.75
N GLN A 152 7.02 10.70 -3.50
CA GLN A 152 7.43 10.78 -4.91
C GLN A 152 8.95 10.69 -5.06
N LYS A 153 9.70 11.42 -4.21
CA LYS A 153 11.16 11.33 -4.18
C LYS A 153 11.62 9.93 -3.78
N ILE A 154 11.07 9.37 -2.71
CA ILE A 154 11.36 8.00 -2.28
C ILE A 154 11.18 7.02 -3.44
N MET A 155 10.09 7.12 -4.19
CA MET A 155 9.81 6.19 -5.29
C MET A 155 10.81 6.30 -6.44
N LEU A 156 11.25 7.49 -6.79
CA LEU A 156 12.27 7.69 -7.84
C LEU A 156 13.60 7.07 -7.42
N ASP A 157 14.08 7.40 -6.21
CA ASP A 157 15.32 6.87 -5.67
C ASP A 157 15.28 5.34 -5.51
N LEU A 158 14.12 4.81 -5.06
CA LEU A 158 13.87 3.38 -4.91
C LEU A 158 13.97 2.60 -6.22
N VAL A 159 13.36 3.13 -7.30
CA VAL A 159 13.39 2.48 -8.61
C VAL A 159 14.82 2.45 -9.15
N GLU A 160 15.58 3.53 -9.02
CA GLU A 160 16.97 3.59 -9.46
C GLU A 160 17.84 2.57 -8.69
N GLU A 161 17.71 2.51 -7.38
CA GLU A 161 18.44 1.53 -6.56
C GLU A 161 18.01 0.08 -6.87
N PHE A 162 16.71 -0.17 -7.05
CA PHE A 162 16.19 -1.49 -7.40
C PHE A 162 16.75 -1.99 -8.73
N LEU A 163 16.81 -1.13 -9.75
CA LEU A 163 17.38 -1.50 -11.05
C LEU A 163 18.87 -1.84 -10.94
N THR A 164 19.60 -1.12 -10.11
CA THR A 164 21.02 -1.39 -9.84
C THR A 164 21.21 -2.71 -9.10
N ALA A 165 20.45 -2.94 -8.02
CA ALA A 165 20.52 -4.17 -7.23
C ALA A 165 20.08 -5.40 -8.04
N LYS A 166 19.05 -5.26 -8.90
CA LYS A 166 18.59 -6.33 -9.77
C LYS A 166 19.65 -6.77 -10.78
N ASN A 167 20.42 -5.82 -11.32
CA ASN A 167 21.50 -6.10 -12.25
C ASN A 167 22.69 -6.84 -11.59
N ASN A 168 22.82 -6.71 -10.26
CA ASN A 168 23.90 -7.33 -9.47
C ASN A 168 23.46 -8.62 -8.75
N ASP A 169 22.20 -9.09 -8.92
CA ASP A 169 21.60 -10.23 -8.18
C ASP A 169 21.64 -10.05 -6.64
N GLU A 170 21.56 -8.79 -6.12
CA GLU A 170 21.71 -8.43 -4.70
C GLU A 170 20.36 -8.27 -3.95
N ILE A 171 19.23 -8.73 -4.51
CA ILE A 171 17.92 -8.55 -3.86
C ILE A 171 17.64 -9.74 -2.93
N GLU A 172 17.84 -9.51 -1.63
CA GLU A 172 17.54 -10.48 -0.57
C GLU A 172 16.17 -10.24 0.07
N GLU A 173 15.51 -11.30 0.54
CA GLU A 173 14.30 -11.21 1.38
C GLU A 173 14.70 -11.04 2.84
N VAL A 174 14.15 -10.02 3.52
CA VAL A 174 14.33 -9.74 4.94
C VAL A 174 13.01 -10.03 5.67
N GLU A 175 13.06 -10.66 6.84
CA GLU A 175 11.88 -10.80 7.71
C GLU A 175 11.46 -9.40 8.24
N MET A 176 10.16 -9.06 8.01
CA MET A 176 9.54 -7.78 8.40
C MET A 176 8.58 -7.97 9.57
#